data_843bb0c5243db1c69ac2ca576c45e270
#
_entry.id   843bb0c5243db1c69ac2ca576c45e270
#
_cell.length_a   1.000
_cell.length_b   1.000
_cell.length_c   1.000
_cell.angle_alpha   90.00
_cell.angle_beta   90.00
_cell.angle_gamma   90.00
#
_symmetry.space_group_name_H-M   'P 1'
#
loop_
_entity.id
_entity.type
_entity.pdbx_description
1 polymer ?
#
loop_
_entity_poly.entity_id
_entity_poly.type
_entity_poly.pdbx_seq_one_letter_code
_entity_poly.pdbx_strand_id
1 'polypeptide(L)'
;MNKKSMKKLWMSALCAGLCLGVMPLQAKVIEQESPSDILRPYTFGFGSAQDGDEGATAMIEETGMEHLTFTDSKGYSINYWAYIPKDEQGKPIENLPVFVYMHGYSDGGGDNNIAVRYHNAIVFRLLQLRDDPEHQAVILVPQTPNATNPEGETDYFKDQWVGIQGEDKWSQWNIPTWDISETPRTANLNAVVELIKATQKETNADVDRAYVSGISMGGCTVWDLISRDDSDLFAAAVPICGVGDPDQLMNAIDVSIRMYHGAVDDTINVTSSRIMYDAMRKYGNVTYTEYSAEAHPSWNSAYSPKLDDDGDGLNNLDDLIDWMFNQSRNGTLDGSVDTDPLAGVIWDVQQQEEADYSESRWTQLQAESQRAEELLDEGDEEQLKESIWLMDALMNDGAAEQTGVEWTLNRAMLRAQRMLECESMSDTAYAALDEAMSKAAQATEEKAMIQAYVQMEKAMQDAGDTRDHLELQRLSEDLSQLDLSGYANDAAKDLQDALTQAQDVLQDEQASSSAIESAYANVLDALQGLTETS
;
A
#
# COMPACT_ATOMS: atom_id res chain seq x y z
N MET A 1 5.09 27.40 7.76
CA MET A 1 4.35 26.66 6.71
C MET A 1 4.03 25.31 7.30
N ASN A 2 2.83 24.78 7.11
CA ASN A 2 2.40 23.51 7.71
C ASN A 2 3.12 22.34 6.97
N LYS A 3 3.49 21.25 7.69
CA LYS A 3 4.16 20.03 7.12
C LYS A 3 3.52 19.58 5.80
N LYS A 4 2.19 19.67 5.69
CA LYS A 4 1.43 19.35 4.45
C LYS A 4 1.74 20.27 3.26
N SER A 5 2.10 21.54 3.49
CA SER A 5 2.43 22.47 2.39
C SER A 5 3.85 22.30 1.86
N MET A 6 4.76 21.76 2.64
CA MET A 6 6.12 21.46 2.20
C MET A 6 6.17 20.14 1.42
N LYS A 7 5.41 19.11 1.85
CA LYS A 7 5.26 17.86 1.09
C LYS A 7 4.77 18.10 -0.36
N LYS A 8 3.85 19.06 -0.58
CA LYS A 8 3.37 19.40 -1.94
C LYS A 8 4.42 20.06 -2.86
N LEU A 9 5.43 20.72 -2.31
CA LEU A 9 6.41 21.45 -3.14
C LEU A 9 7.47 20.52 -3.78
N TRP A 10 7.76 19.38 -3.17
CA TRP A 10 8.74 18.41 -3.66
C TRP A 10 8.15 17.42 -4.68
N MET A 11 6.89 17.01 -4.50
CA MET A 11 6.19 16.13 -5.45
C MET A 11 6.07 16.72 -6.86
N SER A 12 5.92 18.04 -7.00
CA SER A 12 5.81 18.70 -8.31
C SER A 12 7.12 18.75 -9.12
N ALA A 13 8.26 18.41 -8.52
CA ALA A 13 9.54 18.37 -9.22
C ALA A 13 9.89 16.97 -9.76
N LEU A 14 9.38 15.90 -9.15
CA LEU A 14 9.60 14.51 -9.60
C LEU A 14 8.62 14.04 -10.69
N CYS A 15 7.39 14.53 -10.70
CA CYS A 15 6.36 14.09 -11.67
C CYS A 15 6.53 14.62 -13.10
N ALA A 16 7.47 15.53 -13.37
CA ALA A 16 7.67 16.10 -14.71
C ALA A 16 8.50 15.23 -15.68
N GLY A 17 8.98 14.06 -15.25
CA GLY A 17 9.83 13.14 -16.04
C GLY A 17 9.13 11.97 -16.71
N LEU A 18 7.86 11.71 -16.44
CA LEU A 18 7.16 10.48 -16.80
C LEU A 18 6.38 10.55 -18.11
N CYS A 19 7.06 10.79 -19.23
CA CYS A 19 6.47 10.55 -20.57
C CYS A 19 7.52 10.08 -21.57
N LEU A 20 8.18 8.95 -21.35
CA LEU A 20 8.86 8.20 -22.40
C LEU A 20 8.87 6.71 -22.06
N GLY A 21 7.88 5.99 -22.59
CA GLY A 21 8.02 4.65 -23.15
C GLY A 21 8.56 3.52 -22.26
N VAL A 22 8.39 3.53 -20.95
CA VAL A 22 8.62 2.35 -20.11
C VAL A 22 7.34 1.53 -20.12
N MET A 23 7.42 0.25 -20.50
CA MET A 23 6.29 -0.65 -20.32
C MET A 23 5.89 -0.63 -18.83
N PRO A 24 4.60 -0.55 -18.50
CA PRO A 24 4.17 -0.60 -17.13
C PRO A 24 4.67 -1.91 -16.50
N LEU A 25 5.38 -1.80 -15.39
CA LEU A 25 5.84 -2.93 -14.60
C LEU A 25 4.63 -3.77 -14.20
N GLN A 26 4.79 -5.08 -14.25
CA GLN A 26 3.68 -6.00 -14.10
C GLN A 26 3.57 -6.46 -12.65
N ALA A 27 2.39 -6.39 -12.13
CA ALA A 27 1.94 -7.07 -10.94
C ALA A 27 2.12 -8.60 -11.00
N LYS A 28 1.92 -9.29 -9.90
CA LYS A 28 1.76 -10.75 -9.90
C LYS A 28 0.63 -11.10 -10.89
N VAL A 29 0.99 -11.64 -12.05
CA VAL A 29 0.01 -12.07 -13.06
C VAL A 29 -0.36 -13.52 -12.81
N ILE A 30 -1.64 -13.75 -12.51
CA ILE A 30 -2.19 -15.09 -12.41
C ILE A 30 -2.64 -15.52 -13.81
N GLU A 31 -1.90 -16.45 -14.41
CA GLU A 31 -2.21 -17.00 -15.71
C GLU A 31 -3.43 -17.91 -15.63
N GLN A 32 -4.48 -17.58 -16.37
CA GLN A 32 -5.73 -18.31 -16.39
C GLN A 32 -6.00 -18.91 -17.78
N GLU A 33 -6.35 -20.19 -17.83
CA GLU A 33 -6.73 -20.84 -19.09
C GLU A 33 -8.13 -20.42 -19.58
N SER A 34 -9.05 -20.11 -18.65
CA SER A 34 -10.41 -19.67 -18.98
C SER A 34 -11.13 -19.07 -17.76
N PRO A 35 -11.85 -17.96 -17.90
CA PRO A 35 -12.71 -17.43 -16.84
C PRO A 35 -13.98 -18.26 -16.60
N SER A 36 -14.29 -19.25 -17.44
CA SER A 36 -15.56 -19.98 -17.43
C SER A 36 -15.82 -20.82 -16.17
N ASP A 37 -14.76 -21.28 -15.49
CA ASP A 37 -14.90 -22.05 -14.25
C ASP A 37 -15.05 -21.17 -13.01
N ILE A 38 -14.69 -19.89 -13.11
CA ILE A 38 -14.70 -18.88 -12.05
C ILE A 38 -16.09 -18.27 -11.90
N LEU A 39 -16.85 -18.18 -13.00
CA LEU A 39 -18.19 -17.57 -13.03
C LEU A 39 -19.28 -18.42 -12.38
N ARG A 40 -18.95 -19.56 -11.77
CA ARG A 40 -19.96 -20.38 -11.06
C ARG A 40 -20.36 -19.72 -9.76
N PRO A 41 -21.68 -19.64 -9.45
CA PRO A 41 -22.16 -19.09 -8.22
C PRO A 41 -21.59 -19.84 -7.00
N TYR A 42 -21.18 -19.09 -5.99
CA TYR A 42 -20.69 -19.65 -4.74
C TYR A 42 -21.84 -19.93 -3.77
N THR A 43 -21.70 -21.00 -3.02
CA THR A 43 -22.69 -21.37 -2.00
C THR A 43 -22.06 -21.31 -0.62
N PHE A 44 -22.60 -20.47 0.25
CA PHE A 44 -22.11 -20.24 1.62
C PHE A 44 -23.08 -20.76 2.69
N GLY A 45 -23.97 -21.70 2.38
CA GLY A 45 -25.01 -22.15 3.29
C GLY A 45 -26.25 -21.26 3.30
N PHE A 46 -26.16 -20.03 2.79
CA PHE A 46 -27.27 -19.09 2.61
C PHE A 46 -27.88 -19.12 1.20
N GLY A 47 -27.47 -20.03 0.33
CA GLY A 47 -27.72 -19.99 -1.09
C GLY A 47 -26.52 -19.45 -1.86
N SER A 48 -26.73 -18.87 -3.05
CA SER A 48 -25.65 -18.33 -3.88
C SER A 48 -25.38 -16.86 -3.56
N ALA A 49 -24.12 -16.51 -3.34
CA ALA A 49 -23.69 -15.14 -3.19
C ALA A 49 -23.83 -14.30 -4.50
N GLN A 50 -23.98 -14.95 -5.64
CA GLN A 50 -24.11 -14.29 -6.95
C GLN A 50 -25.52 -14.30 -7.53
N ASP A 51 -26.36 -15.27 -7.16
CA ASP A 51 -27.67 -15.48 -7.78
C ASP A 51 -28.85 -14.82 -7.04
N GLY A 52 -28.56 -13.97 -6.10
CA GLY A 52 -29.53 -13.02 -5.71
C GLY A 52 -30.44 -13.35 -4.56
N ASP A 53 -31.73 -13.24 -4.82
CA ASP A 53 -32.74 -13.04 -3.79
C ASP A 53 -32.84 -14.14 -2.73
N GLU A 54 -32.68 -15.40 -3.12
CA GLU A 54 -32.80 -16.52 -2.18
C GLU A 54 -31.63 -16.56 -1.20
N GLY A 55 -30.41 -16.34 -1.67
CA GLY A 55 -29.22 -16.31 -0.82
C GLY A 55 -29.23 -15.12 0.13
N ALA A 56 -29.52 -13.93 -0.36
CA ALA A 56 -29.62 -12.72 0.47
C ALA A 56 -30.74 -12.82 1.50
N THR A 57 -31.91 -13.35 1.12
CA THR A 57 -33.03 -13.55 2.03
C THR A 57 -32.66 -14.52 3.15
N ALA A 58 -32.08 -15.67 2.81
CA ALA A 58 -31.65 -16.66 3.79
C ALA A 58 -30.57 -16.08 4.74
N MET A 59 -29.61 -15.34 4.20
CA MET A 59 -28.58 -14.65 4.99
C MET A 59 -29.18 -13.66 5.98
N ILE A 60 -30.08 -12.78 5.52
CA ILE A 60 -30.75 -11.79 6.35
C ILE A 60 -31.57 -12.45 7.47
N GLU A 61 -32.35 -13.49 7.12
CA GLU A 61 -33.18 -14.22 8.09
C GLU A 61 -32.35 -14.95 9.13
N GLU A 62 -31.27 -15.61 8.72
CA GLU A 62 -30.44 -16.39 9.64
C GLU A 62 -29.56 -15.52 10.53
N THR A 63 -28.96 -14.45 9.99
CA THR A 63 -28.02 -13.61 10.73
C THR A 63 -28.70 -12.46 11.49
N GLY A 64 -29.92 -12.09 11.12
CA GLY A 64 -30.58 -10.91 11.65
C GLY A 64 -29.97 -9.59 11.17
N MET A 65 -29.32 -9.59 10.00
CA MET A 65 -28.83 -8.37 9.36
C MET A 65 -29.97 -7.38 9.14
N GLU A 66 -29.78 -6.12 9.49
CA GLU A 66 -30.82 -5.09 9.49
C GLU A 66 -30.63 -4.08 8.35
N HIS A 67 -31.73 -3.69 7.68
CA HIS A 67 -31.74 -2.58 6.72
C HIS A 67 -32.09 -1.28 7.45
N LEU A 68 -31.17 -0.34 7.50
CA LEU A 68 -31.22 0.86 8.31
C LEU A 68 -31.00 2.11 7.45
N THR A 69 -31.33 3.27 8.02
CA THR A 69 -31.07 4.58 7.42
C THR A 69 -30.17 5.38 8.36
N PHE A 70 -29.09 5.92 7.83
CA PHE A 70 -28.20 6.86 8.51
C PHE A 70 -28.43 8.26 7.95
N THR A 71 -28.46 9.26 8.82
CA THR A 71 -28.52 10.68 8.44
C THR A 71 -27.27 11.38 8.96
N ASP A 72 -26.50 11.96 8.06
CA ASP A 72 -25.26 12.68 8.37
C ASP A 72 -25.49 13.99 9.12
N SER A 73 -24.42 14.63 9.54
CA SER A 73 -24.45 15.91 10.27
C SER A 73 -25.04 17.08 9.45
N LYS A 74 -25.14 16.94 8.12
CA LYS A 74 -25.71 17.92 7.19
C LYS A 74 -27.17 17.62 6.85
N GLY A 75 -27.74 16.53 7.36
CA GLY A 75 -29.12 16.12 7.12
C GLY A 75 -29.29 15.28 5.84
N TYR A 76 -28.20 14.79 5.25
CA TYR A 76 -28.25 13.87 4.11
C TYR A 76 -28.40 12.42 4.60
N SER A 77 -29.28 11.65 3.97
CA SER A 77 -29.59 10.28 4.40
C SER A 77 -29.17 9.25 3.35
N ILE A 78 -28.57 8.17 3.83
CA ILE A 78 -28.27 6.96 3.05
C ILE A 78 -28.88 5.74 3.73
N ASN A 79 -29.26 4.74 2.93
CA ASN A 79 -29.62 3.43 3.44
C ASN A 79 -28.38 2.53 3.51
N TYR A 80 -28.40 1.58 4.43
CA TYR A 80 -27.33 0.60 4.56
C TYR A 80 -27.84 -0.68 5.21
N TRP A 81 -27.19 -1.79 4.91
CA TRP A 81 -27.34 -3.02 5.64
C TRP A 81 -26.27 -3.11 6.73
N ALA A 82 -26.67 -3.58 7.92
CA ALA A 82 -25.76 -3.74 9.04
C ALA A 82 -25.92 -5.09 9.72
N TYR A 83 -24.79 -5.72 10.05
CA TYR A 83 -24.72 -6.79 11.03
C TYR A 83 -23.87 -6.30 12.20
N ILE A 84 -24.47 -6.25 13.40
CA ILE A 84 -23.81 -5.83 14.62
C ILE A 84 -23.88 -6.99 15.60
N PRO A 85 -22.75 -7.69 15.87
CA PRO A 85 -22.70 -8.76 16.84
C PRO A 85 -23.15 -8.29 18.22
N LYS A 86 -24.00 -9.08 18.88
CA LYS A 86 -24.56 -8.75 20.19
C LYS A 86 -24.29 -9.87 21.19
N ASP A 87 -24.05 -9.49 22.43
CA ASP A 87 -23.91 -10.42 23.55
C ASP A 87 -25.26 -11.06 23.94
N GLU A 88 -25.25 -11.96 24.91
CA GLU A 88 -26.45 -12.61 25.43
C GLU A 88 -27.48 -11.62 26.04
N GLN A 89 -27.07 -10.41 26.37
CA GLN A 89 -27.91 -9.33 26.89
C GLN A 89 -28.43 -8.41 25.78
N GLY A 90 -28.07 -8.67 24.51
CA GLY A 90 -28.46 -7.90 23.35
C GLY A 90 -27.71 -6.59 23.17
N LYS A 91 -26.58 -6.40 23.84
CA LYS A 91 -25.66 -5.26 23.64
C LYS A 91 -24.63 -5.57 22.56
N PRO A 92 -24.21 -4.56 21.77
CA PRO A 92 -23.08 -4.74 20.86
C PRO A 92 -21.86 -5.32 21.58
N ILE A 93 -21.19 -6.28 20.95
CA ILE A 93 -19.90 -6.78 21.41
C ILE A 93 -18.87 -5.68 21.11
N GLU A 94 -18.14 -5.26 22.15
CA GLU A 94 -17.18 -4.18 22.08
C GLU A 94 -15.84 -4.65 21.48
N ASN A 95 -15.04 -3.69 21.02
CA ASN A 95 -13.68 -3.92 20.53
C ASN A 95 -13.58 -4.84 19.30
N LEU A 96 -14.64 -4.91 18.50
CA LEU A 96 -14.64 -5.60 17.22
C LEU A 96 -14.17 -4.65 16.09
N PRO A 97 -13.55 -5.18 15.02
CA PRO A 97 -13.30 -4.39 13.83
C PRO A 97 -14.60 -4.00 13.12
N VAL A 98 -14.52 -2.96 12.28
CA VAL A 98 -15.60 -2.56 11.37
C VAL A 98 -15.22 -2.89 9.94
N PHE A 99 -15.96 -3.76 9.28
CA PHE A 99 -15.82 -4.05 7.86
C PHE A 99 -16.86 -3.30 7.05
N VAL A 100 -16.44 -2.64 5.97
CA VAL A 100 -17.28 -1.86 5.07
C VAL A 100 -17.16 -2.40 3.64
N TYR A 101 -18.29 -2.78 3.04
CA TYR A 101 -18.34 -3.20 1.65
C TYR A 101 -18.95 -2.11 0.76
N MET A 102 -18.22 -1.72 -0.30
CA MET A 102 -18.65 -0.71 -1.26
C MET A 102 -19.06 -1.37 -2.59
N HIS A 103 -20.34 -1.31 -2.91
CA HIS A 103 -20.93 -1.97 -4.09
C HIS A 103 -20.55 -1.30 -5.41
N GLY A 104 -20.71 -2.04 -6.53
CA GLY A 104 -20.56 -1.55 -7.89
C GLY A 104 -21.71 -0.65 -8.34
N TYR A 105 -21.56 -0.05 -9.53
CA TYR A 105 -22.50 0.95 -10.05
C TYR A 105 -23.95 0.44 -10.17
N SER A 106 -24.15 -0.82 -10.56
CA SER A 106 -25.48 -1.40 -10.78
C SER A 106 -26.22 -1.81 -9.51
N ASP A 107 -25.55 -1.79 -8.36
CA ASP A 107 -26.06 -2.37 -7.11
C ASP A 107 -26.69 -1.30 -6.18
N GLY A 108 -26.81 -0.05 -6.65
CA GLY A 108 -27.54 1.02 -6.00
C GLY A 108 -29.04 0.79 -5.98
N GLY A 109 -29.77 1.64 -5.24
CA GLY A 109 -31.22 1.57 -5.23
C GLY A 109 -31.90 1.87 -3.90
N GLY A 110 -31.15 1.90 -2.82
CA GLY A 110 -31.55 2.51 -1.54
C GLY A 110 -32.65 1.83 -0.71
N ASP A 111 -33.51 1.04 -1.29
CA ASP A 111 -34.71 0.50 -0.66
C ASP A 111 -34.87 -1.03 -0.77
N ASN A 112 -33.87 -1.72 -1.29
CA ASN A 112 -33.90 -3.13 -1.55
C ASN A 112 -32.61 -3.85 -1.13
N ASN A 113 -32.58 -5.16 -1.28
CA ASN A 113 -31.43 -5.98 -0.89
C ASN A 113 -30.36 -6.13 -1.99
N ILE A 114 -30.37 -5.32 -3.05
CA ILE A 114 -29.42 -5.43 -4.15
C ILE A 114 -27.97 -5.36 -3.66
N ALA A 115 -27.65 -4.41 -2.76
CA ALA A 115 -26.30 -4.25 -2.23
C ALA A 115 -25.77 -5.47 -1.45
N VAL A 116 -26.64 -6.31 -0.92
CA VAL A 116 -26.28 -7.57 -0.25
C VAL A 116 -26.62 -8.81 -1.08
N ARG A 117 -27.09 -8.63 -2.30
CA ARG A 117 -27.57 -9.69 -3.19
C ARG A 117 -26.54 -10.13 -4.22
N TYR A 118 -25.78 -9.18 -4.76
CA TYR A 118 -24.83 -9.41 -5.85
C TYR A 118 -23.40 -9.08 -5.45
N HIS A 119 -22.45 -9.81 -6.03
CA HIS A 119 -21.01 -9.52 -6.08
C HIS A 119 -20.30 -9.34 -4.72
N ASN A 120 -20.91 -9.79 -3.63
CA ASN A 120 -20.46 -9.54 -2.27
C ASN A 120 -20.10 -10.84 -1.51
N ALA A 121 -19.44 -11.77 -2.17
CA ALA A 121 -19.03 -13.04 -1.59
C ALA A 121 -18.30 -12.86 -0.23
N ILE A 122 -17.51 -11.79 -0.09
CA ILE A 122 -16.82 -11.47 1.16
C ILE A 122 -17.80 -11.18 2.31
N VAL A 123 -18.91 -10.48 2.06
CA VAL A 123 -19.95 -10.25 3.09
C VAL A 123 -20.59 -11.57 3.52
N PHE A 124 -20.94 -12.43 2.56
CA PHE A 124 -21.48 -13.76 2.84
C PHE A 124 -20.53 -14.59 3.68
N ARG A 125 -19.24 -14.58 3.35
CA ARG A 125 -18.23 -15.35 4.08
C ARG A 125 -18.03 -14.83 5.50
N LEU A 126 -17.91 -13.53 5.68
CA LEU A 126 -17.79 -12.90 7.01
C LEU A 126 -19.02 -13.21 7.90
N LEU A 127 -20.23 -13.19 7.33
CA LEU A 127 -21.44 -13.58 8.06
C LEU A 127 -21.47 -15.07 8.39
N GLN A 128 -20.85 -15.93 7.58
CA GLN A 128 -20.66 -17.34 7.90
C GLN A 128 -19.64 -17.52 9.05
N LEU A 129 -18.62 -16.68 9.11
CA LEU A 129 -17.59 -16.65 10.16
C LEU A 129 -18.00 -15.85 11.41
N ARG A 130 -19.23 -15.36 11.50
CA ARG A 130 -19.70 -14.45 12.57
C ARG A 130 -19.54 -14.96 14.01
N ASP A 131 -19.46 -16.28 14.17
CA ASP A 131 -19.27 -16.93 15.47
C ASP A 131 -17.78 -17.28 15.74
N ASP A 132 -16.90 -16.98 14.80
CA ASP A 132 -15.46 -17.16 14.95
C ASP A 132 -14.85 -15.90 15.60
N PRO A 133 -14.25 -16.00 16.79
CA PRO A 133 -13.69 -14.83 17.48
C PRO A 133 -12.60 -14.09 16.70
N GLU A 134 -11.88 -14.77 15.80
CA GLU A 134 -10.81 -14.17 15.00
C GLU A 134 -11.35 -13.32 13.84
N HIS A 135 -12.56 -13.67 13.33
CA HIS A 135 -13.17 -13.01 12.18
C HIS A 135 -14.47 -12.27 12.49
N GLN A 136 -14.84 -12.18 13.77
CA GLN A 136 -16.06 -11.46 14.18
C GLN A 136 -15.90 -9.97 13.96
N ALA A 137 -16.86 -9.34 13.26
CA ALA A 137 -16.83 -7.92 12.92
C ALA A 137 -18.23 -7.28 12.94
N VAL A 138 -18.27 -5.97 13.09
CA VAL A 138 -19.39 -5.15 12.66
C VAL A 138 -19.30 -5.01 11.14
N ILE A 139 -20.37 -5.39 10.42
CA ILE A 139 -20.39 -5.36 8.94
C ILE A 139 -21.36 -4.28 8.49
N LEU A 140 -20.89 -3.37 7.64
CA LEU A 140 -21.67 -2.31 7.03
C LEU A 140 -21.65 -2.46 5.51
N VAL A 141 -22.84 -2.43 4.90
CA VAL A 141 -23.01 -2.42 3.45
C VAL A 141 -23.86 -1.19 3.08
N PRO A 142 -23.26 -0.01 2.97
CA PRO A 142 -23.98 1.19 2.53
C PRO A 142 -24.47 1.03 1.10
N GLN A 143 -25.53 1.75 0.78
CA GLN A 143 -26.17 1.68 -0.54
C GLN A 143 -26.42 3.09 -1.08
N THR A 144 -26.02 3.35 -2.33
CA THR A 144 -26.39 4.60 -3.01
C THR A 144 -27.90 4.67 -3.22
N PRO A 145 -28.51 5.86 -3.14
CA PRO A 145 -29.94 6.02 -3.38
C PRO A 145 -30.28 5.72 -4.85
N ASN A 146 -31.54 5.41 -5.10
CA ASN A 146 -32.05 5.35 -6.47
C ASN A 146 -32.13 6.77 -7.04
N ALA A 147 -31.38 7.04 -8.07
CA ALA A 147 -31.32 8.36 -8.71
C ALA A 147 -32.47 8.64 -9.68
N THR A 148 -33.43 7.74 -9.85
CA THR A 148 -34.58 7.97 -10.72
C THR A 148 -35.49 9.02 -10.07
N ASN A 149 -35.66 10.15 -10.74
CA ASN A 149 -36.58 11.21 -10.28
C ASN A 149 -38.06 10.78 -10.42
N PRO A 150 -39.03 11.54 -9.86
CA PRO A 150 -40.45 11.23 -9.97
C PRO A 150 -40.98 11.15 -11.41
N GLU A 151 -40.28 11.78 -12.35
CA GLU A 151 -40.59 11.78 -13.78
C GLU A 151 -40.04 10.54 -14.50
N GLY A 152 -39.30 9.66 -13.78
CA GLY A 152 -38.71 8.44 -14.34
C GLY A 152 -37.38 8.67 -15.07
N GLU A 153 -36.79 9.83 -14.95
CA GLU A 153 -35.45 10.11 -15.46
C GLU A 153 -34.40 9.71 -14.42
N THR A 154 -33.37 8.99 -14.84
CA THR A 154 -32.29 8.60 -13.97
C THR A 154 -31.18 9.64 -14.04
N ASP A 155 -30.89 10.28 -12.90
CA ASP A 155 -29.69 11.12 -12.76
C ASP A 155 -28.51 10.23 -12.35
N TYR A 156 -27.81 9.71 -13.34
CA TYR A 156 -26.70 8.77 -13.13
C TYR A 156 -25.58 9.34 -12.26
N PHE A 157 -25.48 10.66 -12.08
CA PHE A 157 -24.46 11.27 -11.25
C PHE A 157 -24.86 11.38 -9.76
N LYS A 158 -26.14 11.28 -9.45
CA LYS A 158 -26.60 11.20 -8.05
C LYS A 158 -26.52 9.80 -7.44
N ASP A 159 -26.45 8.79 -8.31
CA ASP A 159 -26.42 7.38 -7.96
C ASP A 159 -24.99 6.84 -7.79
N GLN A 160 -24.03 7.71 -7.49
CA GLN A 160 -22.63 7.35 -7.45
C GLN A 160 -22.03 7.58 -6.07
N TRP A 161 -21.03 6.73 -5.74
CA TRP A 161 -20.14 6.96 -4.61
C TRP A 161 -19.17 8.10 -4.85
N VAL A 162 -18.63 8.15 -6.06
CA VAL A 162 -17.54 9.05 -6.48
C VAL A 162 -17.99 10.04 -7.52
N GLY A 163 -17.33 11.19 -7.62
CA GLY A 163 -17.69 12.27 -8.49
C GLY A 163 -17.17 12.15 -9.93
N ILE A 164 -16.80 10.95 -10.39
CA ILE A 164 -16.32 10.72 -11.76
C ILE A 164 -17.44 11.08 -12.74
N GLN A 165 -17.12 11.91 -13.73
CA GLN A 165 -18.06 12.37 -14.76
C GLN A 165 -17.54 12.02 -16.15
N GLY A 166 -18.43 11.73 -17.08
CA GLY A 166 -18.13 11.41 -18.47
C GLY A 166 -19.23 11.83 -19.42
N GLU A 167 -19.04 11.58 -20.71
CA GLU A 167 -20.03 11.92 -21.75
C GLU A 167 -21.27 11.03 -21.67
N ASP A 168 -21.10 9.80 -21.18
CA ASP A 168 -22.19 8.85 -20.93
C ASP A 168 -21.89 7.98 -19.70
N LYS A 169 -22.89 7.19 -19.29
CA LYS A 169 -22.85 6.43 -18.03
C LYS A 169 -21.78 5.32 -17.97
N TRP A 170 -21.20 4.94 -19.10
CA TRP A 170 -20.21 3.86 -19.16
C TRP A 170 -18.80 4.36 -19.49
N SER A 171 -18.68 5.29 -20.44
CA SER A 171 -17.37 5.83 -20.85
C SER A 171 -16.64 6.58 -19.75
N GLN A 172 -17.37 7.10 -18.77
CA GLN A 172 -16.79 7.78 -17.59
C GLN A 172 -15.85 6.90 -16.78
N TRP A 173 -16.02 5.57 -16.81
CA TRP A 173 -15.20 4.64 -16.01
C TRP A 173 -13.92 4.21 -16.72
N ASN A 174 -13.87 4.33 -18.04
CA ASN A 174 -12.70 3.93 -18.84
C ASN A 174 -11.65 5.05 -18.90
N ILE A 175 -11.17 5.46 -17.75
CA ILE A 175 -10.13 6.48 -17.58
C ILE A 175 -8.92 5.87 -16.87
N PRO A 176 -7.69 6.29 -17.22
CA PRO A 176 -6.49 5.73 -16.59
C PRO A 176 -6.27 6.24 -15.15
N THR A 177 -6.66 7.47 -14.88
CA THR A 177 -6.51 8.14 -13.58
C THR A 177 -7.70 9.06 -13.33
N TRP A 178 -7.93 9.37 -12.07
CA TRP A 178 -8.99 10.28 -11.66
C TRP A 178 -8.46 11.33 -10.68
N ASP A 179 -8.58 12.61 -11.01
CA ASP A 179 -8.13 13.70 -10.15
C ASP A 179 -9.12 13.91 -8.98
N ILE A 180 -8.76 13.34 -7.82
CA ILE A 180 -9.51 13.44 -6.57
C ILE A 180 -9.42 14.87 -5.99
N SER A 181 -8.33 15.60 -6.25
CA SER A 181 -8.13 16.95 -5.72
C SER A 181 -9.09 17.97 -6.31
N GLU A 182 -9.43 17.82 -7.59
CA GLU A 182 -10.37 18.68 -8.30
C GLU A 182 -11.83 18.18 -8.20
N THR A 183 -12.04 16.96 -7.68
CA THR A 183 -13.36 16.33 -7.57
C THR A 183 -13.82 16.29 -6.10
N PRO A 184 -14.82 17.07 -5.70
CA PRO A 184 -15.36 17.03 -4.35
C PRO A 184 -15.94 15.65 -4.02
N ARG A 185 -15.72 15.18 -2.79
CA ARG A 185 -16.38 13.97 -2.29
C ARG A 185 -17.91 14.13 -2.36
N THR A 186 -18.61 13.13 -2.85
CA THR A 186 -20.07 13.14 -2.96
C THR A 186 -20.74 13.19 -1.59
N ALA A 187 -22.02 13.58 -1.55
CA ALA A 187 -22.81 13.52 -0.31
C ALA A 187 -22.97 12.09 0.18
N ASN A 188 -23.13 11.12 -0.74
CA ASN A 188 -23.20 9.69 -0.42
C ASN A 188 -21.96 9.24 0.37
N LEU A 189 -20.79 9.56 -0.15
CA LEU A 189 -19.52 9.11 0.46
C LEU A 189 -19.18 9.87 1.75
N ASN A 190 -19.55 11.16 1.87
CA ASN A 190 -19.48 11.89 3.13
C ASN A 190 -20.32 11.22 4.22
N ALA A 191 -21.54 10.80 3.87
CA ALA A 191 -22.42 10.10 4.81
C ALA A 191 -21.86 8.73 5.22
N VAL A 192 -21.19 8.01 4.30
CA VAL A 192 -20.49 6.75 4.64
C VAL A 192 -19.38 6.98 5.66
N VAL A 193 -18.55 8.00 5.49
CA VAL A 193 -17.49 8.33 6.46
C VAL A 193 -18.07 8.64 7.84
N GLU A 194 -19.14 9.42 7.90
CA GLU A 194 -19.82 9.71 9.18
C GLU A 194 -20.49 8.46 9.75
N LEU A 195 -21.08 7.60 8.93
CA LEU A 195 -21.66 6.32 9.36
C LEU A 195 -20.62 5.42 10.03
N ILE A 196 -19.42 5.27 9.43
CA ILE A 196 -18.35 4.46 10.02
C ILE A 196 -17.97 5.01 11.39
N LYS A 197 -17.70 6.31 11.50
CA LYS A 197 -17.32 6.97 12.76
C LYS A 197 -18.43 6.86 13.83
N ALA A 198 -19.69 7.02 13.42
CA ALA A 198 -20.84 6.85 14.31
C ALA A 198 -20.98 5.41 14.81
N THR A 199 -20.82 4.43 13.91
CA THR A 199 -20.88 3.00 14.25
C THR A 199 -19.77 2.61 15.21
N GLN A 200 -18.51 3.01 14.95
CA GLN A 200 -17.39 2.77 15.87
C GLN A 200 -17.68 3.29 17.27
N LYS A 201 -18.23 4.50 17.36
CA LYS A 201 -18.60 5.12 18.65
C LYS A 201 -19.77 4.42 19.34
N GLU A 202 -20.82 4.07 18.61
CA GLU A 202 -22.05 3.47 19.16
C GLU A 202 -21.85 2.02 19.61
N THR A 203 -21.00 1.28 18.92
CA THR A 203 -20.67 -0.11 19.24
C THR A 203 -19.44 -0.26 20.13
N ASN A 204 -18.73 0.82 20.42
CA ASN A 204 -17.41 0.81 21.06
C ASN A 204 -16.45 -0.14 20.32
N ALA A 205 -16.47 -0.07 18.97
CA ALA A 205 -15.60 -0.87 18.11
C ALA A 205 -14.15 -0.41 18.20
N ASP A 206 -13.23 -1.26 17.77
CA ASP A 206 -11.82 -0.95 17.68
C ASP A 206 -11.57 0.08 16.58
N VAL A 207 -11.12 1.27 16.96
CA VAL A 207 -10.89 2.38 16.03
C VAL A 207 -9.66 2.19 15.15
N ASP A 208 -8.75 1.29 15.55
CA ASP A 208 -7.54 0.98 14.80
C ASP A 208 -7.74 -0.19 13.81
N ARG A 209 -8.93 -0.79 13.81
CA ARG A 209 -9.28 -1.91 12.94
C ARG A 209 -10.55 -1.63 12.14
N ALA A 210 -10.47 -0.78 11.15
CA ALA A 210 -11.52 -0.67 10.14
C ALA A 210 -10.97 -1.14 8.78
N TYR A 211 -11.81 -1.89 8.07
CA TYR A 211 -11.45 -2.49 6.79
C TYR A 211 -12.45 -2.10 5.72
N VAL A 212 -11.99 -1.88 4.51
CA VAL A 212 -12.87 -1.55 3.39
C VAL A 212 -12.54 -2.38 2.16
N SER A 213 -13.57 -2.95 1.54
CA SER A 213 -13.43 -3.59 0.23
C SER A 213 -14.53 -3.10 -0.72
N GLY A 214 -14.21 -3.03 -2.02
CA GLY A 214 -15.17 -2.58 -3.01
C GLY A 214 -14.78 -2.96 -4.44
N ILE A 215 -15.80 -3.10 -5.28
CA ILE A 215 -15.67 -3.56 -6.66
C ILE A 215 -16.10 -2.48 -7.65
N SER A 216 -15.43 -2.37 -8.80
CA SER A 216 -15.84 -1.44 -9.86
C SER A 216 -15.94 0.00 -9.33
N MET A 217 -17.08 0.67 -9.42
CA MET A 217 -17.32 1.95 -8.75
C MET A 217 -16.97 1.90 -7.25
N GLY A 218 -17.23 0.77 -6.57
CA GLY A 218 -16.80 0.54 -5.19
C GLY A 218 -15.28 0.48 -5.04
N GLY A 219 -14.56 -0.06 -6.01
CA GLY A 219 -13.10 -0.03 -6.07
C GLY A 219 -12.55 1.39 -6.20
N CYS A 220 -13.17 2.24 -7.04
CA CYS A 220 -12.87 3.68 -7.11
C CYS A 220 -13.16 4.37 -5.75
N THR A 221 -14.21 3.93 -5.07
CA THR A 221 -14.60 4.45 -3.75
C THR A 221 -13.58 4.12 -2.69
N VAL A 222 -13.02 2.91 -2.70
CA VAL A 222 -11.95 2.53 -1.78
C VAL A 222 -10.77 3.49 -1.94
N TRP A 223 -10.34 3.76 -3.18
CA TRP A 223 -9.27 4.73 -3.43
C TRP A 223 -9.63 6.15 -2.93
N ASP A 224 -10.85 6.64 -3.18
CA ASP A 224 -11.30 7.95 -2.65
C ASP A 224 -11.24 7.99 -1.12
N LEU A 225 -11.71 6.91 -0.46
CA LEU A 225 -11.74 6.83 0.99
C LEU A 225 -10.36 6.88 1.63
N ILE A 226 -9.37 6.17 1.07
CA ILE A 226 -8.03 6.08 1.66
C ILE A 226 -7.08 7.19 1.22
N SER A 227 -7.43 7.99 0.19
CA SER A 227 -6.55 9.03 -0.35
C SER A 227 -6.83 10.44 0.18
N ARG A 228 -7.98 10.68 0.83
CA ARG A 228 -8.33 12.03 1.31
C ARG A 228 -7.82 12.30 2.73
N ASP A 229 -7.79 13.57 3.13
CA ASP A 229 -7.26 14.06 4.40
C ASP A 229 -7.91 13.49 5.68
N ASP A 230 -9.08 12.86 5.58
CA ASP A 230 -9.80 12.20 6.68
C ASP A 230 -9.75 10.66 6.57
N SER A 231 -8.78 10.16 5.83
CA SER A 231 -8.64 8.73 5.48
C SER A 231 -7.97 7.88 6.55
N ASP A 232 -7.51 8.44 7.64
CA ASP A 232 -6.92 7.73 8.78
C ASP A 232 -7.96 6.87 9.57
N LEU A 233 -8.89 6.27 8.83
CA LEU A 233 -9.90 5.36 9.36
C LEU A 233 -9.50 3.90 9.20
N PHE A 234 -8.81 3.55 8.11
CA PHE A 234 -8.68 2.17 7.67
C PHE A 234 -7.29 1.59 7.96
N ALA A 235 -7.28 0.36 8.44
CA ALA A 235 -6.09 -0.46 8.58
C ALA A 235 -5.80 -1.26 7.30
N ALA A 236 -6.87 -1.73 6.62
CA ALA A 236 -6.73 -2.45 5.37
C ALA A 236 -7.76 -2.02 4.33
N ALA A 237 -7.37 -2.06 3.06
CA ALA A 237 -8.19 -1.69 1.92
C ALA A 237 -8.03 -2.66 0.75
N VAL A 238 -9.16 -3.01 0.13
CA VAL A 238 -9.20 -3.96 -1.00
C VAL A 238 -9.94 -3.35 -2.18
N PRO A 239 -9.29 -2.49 -3.00
CA PRO A 239 -9.87 -1.98 -4.24
C PRO A 239 -9.80 -3.03 -5.34
N ILE A 240 -10.94 -3.41 -5.93
CA ILE A 240 -11.02 -4.34 -7.05
C ILE A 240 -11.51 -3.61 -8.29
N CYS A 241 -10.74 -3.68 -9.38
CA CYS A 241 -10.98 -3.03 -10.67
C CYS A 241 -11.47 -1.58 -10.53
N GLY A 242 -10.76 -0.78 -9.73
CA GLY A 242 -11.07 0.63 -9.47
C GLY A 242 -10.08 1.60 -10.11
N VAL A 243 -10.48 2.87 -10.22
CA VAL A 243 -9.62 4.00 -10.62
C VAL A 243 -9.29 4.82 -9.40
N GLY A 244 -8.04 5.22 -9.25
CA GLY A 244 -7.57 6.12 -8.19
C GLY A 244 -6.83 7.34 -8.73
N ASP A 245 -6.27 8.11 -7.81
CA ASP A 245 -5.46 9.30 -8.08
C ASP A 245 -4.02 9.05 -7.61
N PRO A 246 -3.07 8.81 -8.54
CA PRO A 246 -1.68 8.55 -8.17
C PRO A 246 -0.99 9.75 -7.51
N ASP A 247 -1.54 10.95 -7.64
CA ASP A 247 -0.99 12.18 -7.05
C ASP A 247 -1.52 12.44 -5.62
N GLN A 248 -2.48 11.65 -5.12
CA GLN A 248 -3.11 11.82 -3.80
C GLN A 248 -2.89 10.60 -2.88
N LEU A 249 -1.71 9.98 -2.92
CA LEU A 249 -1.43 8.72 -2.22
C LEU A 249 -0.89 8.89 -0.80
N MET A 250 -0.42 10.08 -0.44
CA MET A 250 0.25 10.33 0.85
C MET A 250 -0.61 10.06 2.09
N ASN A 251 -1.91 9.95 1.95
CA ASN A 251 -2.78 9.56 3.06
C ASN A 251 -3.04 8.05 3.10
N ALA A 252 -2.64 7.31 2.07
CA ALA A 252 -2.85 5.87 1.93
C ALA A 252 -1.59 5.04 2.24
N ILE A 253 -0.44 5.67 2.48
CA ILE A 253 0.84 4.97 2.68
C ILE A 253 0.90 4.14 3.98
N ASP A 254 0.04 4.45 4.94
CA ASP A 254 -0.08 3.72 6.21
C ASP A 254 -1.24 2.70 6.19
N VAL A 255 -1.90 2.51 5.04
CA VAL A 255 -2.99 1.54 4.87
C VAL A 255 -2.45 0.32 4.15
N SER A 256 -2.63 -0.88 4.71
CA SER A 256 -2.28 -2.13 4.00
C SER A 256 -3.26 -2.38 2.85
N ILE A 257 -2.75 -2.60 1.62
CA ILE A 257 -3.59 -2.65 0.42
C ILE A 257 -3.33 -3.94 -0.37
N ARG A 258 -4.39 -4.72 -0.61
CA ARG A 258 -4.40 -5.77 -1.63
C ARG A 258 -5.33 -5.38 -2.77
N MET A 259 -4.81 -5.16 -3.96
CA MET A 259 -5.59 -4.74 -5.12
C MET A 259 -5.64 -5.81 -6.22
N TYR A 260 -6.77 -5.85 -6.94
CA TYR A 260 -7.03 -6.88 -7.95
C TYR A 260 -7.65 -6.27 -9.21
N HIS A 261 -7.30 -6.84 -10.39
CA HIS A 261 -7.89 -6.43 -11.67
C HIS A 261 -7.83 -7.55 -12.72
N GLY A 262 -8.76 -7.56 -13.65
CA GLY A 262 -8.72 -8.42 -14.84
C GLY A 262 -7.96 -7.78 -15.99
N ALA A 263 -7.02 -8.49 -16.60
CA ALA A 263 -6.17 -7.95 -17.67
C ALA A 263 -6.94 -7.54 -18.93
N VAL A 264 -8.11 -8.14 -19.16
CA VAL A 264 -8.96 -7.85 -20.32
C VAL A 264 -10.27 -7.14 -19.95
N ASP A 265 -10.23 -6.35 -18.86
CA ASP A 265 -11.35 -5.50 -18.43
C ASP A 265 -11.69 -4.46 -19.51
N ASP A 266 -12.94 -4.48 -19.98
CA ASP A 266 -13.47 -3.62 -21.03
C ASP A 266 -14.32 -2.47 -20.47
N THR A 267 -14.50 -2.38 -19.17
CA THR A 267 -15.28 -1.37 -18.47
C THR A 267 -14.39 -0.35 -17.76
N ILE A 268 -13.49 -0.82 -16.91
CA ILE A 268 -12.44 -0.02 -16.29
C ILE A 268 -11.09 -0.56 -16.77
N ASN A 269 -10.34 0.26 -17.49
CA ASN A 269 -9.08 -0.18 -18.07
C ASN A 269 -8.08 -0.61 -16.99
N VAL A 270 -7.51 -1.79 -17.14
CA VAL A 270 -6.50 -2.36 -16.23
C VAL A 270 -5.30 -1.43 -16.00
N THR A 271 -5.01 -0.55 -16.95
CA THR A 271 -3.97 0.49 -16.83
C THR A 271 -4.16 1.35 -15.57
N SER A 272 -5.40 1.57 -15.12
CA SER A 272 -5.65 2.34 -13.91
C SER A 272 -5.04 1.68 -12.67
N SER A 273 -5.24 0.38 -12.49
CA SER A 273 -4.63 -0.36 -11.37
C SER A 273 -3.12 -0.47 -11.49
N ARG A 274 -2.58 -0.65 -12.69
CA ARG A 274 -1.13 -0.68 -12.92
C ARG A 274 -0.47 0.65 -12.53
N ILE A 275 -1.10 1.79 -12.90
CA ILE A 275 -0.61 3.14 -12.50
C ILE A 275 -0.66 3.31 -10.98
N MET A 276 -1.76 2.87 -10.34
CA MET A 276 -1.88 2.97 -8.88
C MET A 276 -0.84 2.11 -8.16
N TYR A 277 -0.63 0.88 -8.63
CA TYR A 277 0.40 0.00 -8.09
C TYR A 277 1.80 0.59 -8.26
N ASP A 278 2.15 1.05 -9.45
CA ASP A 278 3.44 1.65 -9.75
C ASP A 278 3.74 2.88 -8.85
N ALA A 279 2.72 3.68 -8.58
CA ALA A 279 2.84 4.83 -7.69
C ALA A 279 2.93 4.46 -6.20
N MET A 280 2.31 3.34 -5.79
CA MET A 280 2.20 2.93 -4.37
C MET A 280 3.29 1.97 -3.92
N ARG A 281 3.79 1.06 -4.78
CA ARG A 281 4.63 -0.06 -4.37
C ARG A 281 5.88 0.35 -3.59
N LYS A 282 6.48 1.49 -3.93
CA LYS A 282 7.67 2.01 -3.24
C LYS A 282 7.46 2.28 -1.73
N TYR A 283 6.22 2.41 -1.28
CA TYR A 283 5.89 2.62 0.13
C TYR A 283 5.79 1.30 0.93
N GLY A 284 5.82 0.15 0.24
CA GLY A 284 5.87 -1.16 0.87
C GLY A 284 4.59 -1.61 1.57
N ASN A 285 3.42 -1.08 1.14
CA ASN A 285 2.13 -1.38 1.76
C ASN A 285 1.07 -1.87 0.77
N VAL A 286 1.46 -2.20 -0.46
CA VAL A 286 0.52 -2.63 -1.50
C VAL A 286 0.98 -3.88 -2.21
N THR A 287 0.03 -4.79 -2.46
CA THR A 287 0.19 -5.86 -3.43
C THR A 287 -0.83 -5.72 -4.55
N TYR A 288 -0.50 -6.20 -5.73
CA TYR A 288 -1.39 -6.20 -6.89
C TYR A 288 -1.41 -7.56 -7.57
N THR A 289 -2.59 -8.10 -7.72
CA THR A 289 -2.84 -9.33 -8.48
C THR A 289 -3.63 -9.04 -9.75
N GLU A 290 -3.09 -9.43 -10.89
CA GLU A 290 -3.72 -9.29 -12.19
C GLU A 290 -4.11 -10.65 -12.76
N TYR A 291 -5.38 -10.82 -13.11
CA TYR A 291 -5.91 -12.06 -13.68
C TYR A 291 -5.89 -12.00 -15.20
N SER A 292 -5.04 -12.79 -15.86
CA SER A 292 -4.70 -12.68 -17.29
C SER A 292 -5.88 -12.86 -18.25
N ALA A 293 -6.88 -13.66 -17.89
CA ALA A 293 -8.04 -13.97 -18.73
C ALA A 293 -9.35 -13.32 -18.25
N GLU A 294 -9.33 -12.54 -17.16
CA GLU A 294 -10.54 -11.93 -16.63
C GLU A 294 -10.85 -10.57 -17.22
N ALA A 295 -12.13 -10.37 -17.49
CA ALA A 295 -12.71 -9.08 -17.83
C ALA A 295 -13.11 -8.32 -16.55
N HIS A 296 -14.09 -7.40 -16.64
CA HIS A 296 -14.50 -6.56 -15.51
C HIS A 296 -14.83 -7.31 -14.21
N PRO A 297 -15.51 -8.48 -14.18
CA PRO A 297 -15.87 -9.13 -12.93
C PRO A 297 -14.71 -9.89 -12.25
N SER A 298 -13.52 -9.31 -12.18
CA SER A 298 -12.32 -9.90 -11.54
C SER A 298 -12.48 -10.14 -10.02
N TRP A 299 -13.48 -9.55 -9.38
CA TRP A 299 -13.87 -9.90 -8.01
C TRP A 299 -14.31 -11.36 -7.83
N ASN A 300 -14.69 -12.05 -8.92
CA ASN A 300 -15.01 -13.47 -8.87
C ASN A 300 -13.79 -14.32 -8.53
N SER A 301 -12.61 -13.95 -9.01
CA SER A 301 -11.34 -14.59 -8.65
C SER A 301 -10.83 -14.09 -7.30
N ALA A 302 -10.81 -12.79 -7.07
CA ALA A 302 -10.35 -12.22 -5.80
C ALA A 302 -11.15 -12.73 -4.59
N TYR A 303 -12.46 -12.89 -4.73
CA TYR A 303 -13.34 -13.44 -3.68
C TYR A 303 -13.65 -14.92 -3.86
N SER A 304 -12.79 -15.66 -4.54
CA SER A 304 -13.05 -17.07 -4.83
C SER A 304 -12.84 -17.96 -3.59
N PRO A 305 -13.85 -18.74 -3.18
CA PRO A 305 -13.68 -19.76 -2.16
C PRO A 305 -13.11 -21.08 -2.74
N LYS A 306 -12.52 -21.05 -3.93
CA LYS A 306 -12.05 -22.25 -4.65
C LYS A 306 -10.67 -22.10 -5.26
N LEU A 307 -10.28 -20.89 -5.62
CA LEU A 307 -8.95 -20.60 -6.14
C LEU A 307 -7.99 -20.45 -4.96
N ASP A 308 -6.77 -20.85 -5.19
CA ASP A 308 -5.63 -20.76 -4.31
C ASP A 308 -4.48 -20.28 -5.19
N ASP A 309 -4.34 -18.96 -5.29
CA ASP A 309 -3.48 -18.31 -6.28
C ASP A 309 -2.00 -18.29 -5.88
N ASP A 310 -1.71 -18.46 -4.58
CA ASP A 310 -0.35 -18.48 -4.03
C ASP A 310 0.11 -19.89 -3.65
N GLY A 311 -0.83 -20.86 -3.56
CA GLY A 311 -0.52 -22.26 -3.31
C GLY A 311 -0.26 -22.57 -1.82
N ASP A 312 -0.72 -21.74 -0.92
CA ASP A 312 -0.54 -21.89 0.53
C ASP A 312 -1.53 -22.89 1.16
N GLY A 313 -2.56 -23.29 0.40
CA GLY A 313 -3.61 -24.23 0.80
C GLY A 313 -4.88 -23.56 1.32
N LEU A 314 -4.93 -22.24 1.39
CA LEU A 314 -6.14 -21.44 1.58
C LEU A 314 -6.76 -21.07 0.24
N ASN A 315 -8.03 -20.78 0.22
CA ASN A 315 -8.64 -20.19 -0.97
C ASN A 315 -8.53 -18.67 -0.91
N ASN A 316 -8.54 -18.01 -2.07
CA ASN A 316 -8.33 -16.56 -2.19
C ASN A 316 -9.21 -15.73 -1.24
N LEU A 317 -10.45 -16.15 -1.00
CA LEU A 317 -11.37 -15.41 -0.13
C LEU A 317 -11.00 -15.54 1.36
N ASP A 318 -10.64 -16.73 1.81
CA ASP A 318 -10.27 -16.97 3.20
C ASP A 318 -8.89 -16.36 3.48
N ASP A 319 -7.90 -16.52 2.57
CA ASP A 319 -6.62 -15.83 2.68
C ASP A 319 -6.77 -14.30 2.75
N LEU A 320 -7.60 -13.72 1.88
CA LEU A 320 -7.88 -12.28 1.91
C LEU A 320 -8.49 -11.83 3.24
N ILE A 321 -9.41 -12.62 3.82
CA ILE A 321 -10.03 -12.32 5.10
C ILE A 321 -9.01 -12.44 6.24
N ASP A 322 -8.24 -13.52 6.29
CA ASP A 322 -7.21 -13.76 7.31
C ASP A 322 -6.17 -12.64 7.30
N TRP A 323 -5.64 -12.30 6.10
CA TRP A 323 -4.74 -11.16 5.94
C TRP A 323 -5.36 -9.85 6.44
N MET A 324 -6.58 -9.52 6.00
CA MET A 324 -7.24 -8.26 6.33
C MET A 324 -7.49 -8.12 7.83
N PHE A 325 -7.94 -9.21 8.48
CA PHE A 325 -8.26 -9.21 9.91
C PHE A 325 -7.01 -9.21 10.79
N ASN A 326 -5.84 -9.54 10.25
CA ASN A 326 -4.56 -9.39 10.94
C ASN A 326 -4.03 -7.94 10.92
N GLN A 327 -4.58 -7.04 10.08
CA GLN A 327 -4.13 -5.65 9.97
C GLN A 327 -4.68 -4.76 11.08
N SER A 328 -3.85 -3.85 11.56
CA SER A 328 -4.20 -2.74 12.45
C SER A 328 -3.46 -1.49 11.98
N ARG A 329 -3.97 -0.31 12.28
CA ARG A 329 -3.27 0.96 12.01
C ARG A 329 -1.92 1.10 12.74
N ASN A 330 -1.63 0.18 13.64
CA ASN A 330 -0.40 0.13 14.43
C ASN A 330 0.47 -1.10 14.07
N GLY A 331 0.27 -1.71 12.90
CA GLY A 331 0.95 -2.93 12.44
C GLY A 331 0.03 -4.15 12.46
N THR A 332 0.58 -5.36 12.40
CA THR A 332 -0.17 -6.61 12.44
C THR A 332 -0.54 -7.02 13.86
N LEU A 333 -1.67 -7.72 14.04
CA LEU A 333 -2.15 -8.12 15.37
C LEU A 333 -1.28 -9.22 16.00
N ASP A 334 -0.74 -10.11 15.21
CA ASP A 334 0.14 -11.21 15.67
C ASP A 334 1.60 -10.78 15.79
N GLY A 335 1.93 -9.55 15.39
CA GLY A 335 3.29 -9.01 15.40
C GLY A 335 4.18 -9.54 14.28
N SER A 336 3.62 -10.24 13.30
CA SER A 336 4.34 -10.63 12.08
C SER A 336 4.60 -9.41 11.19
N VAL A 337 5.57 -9.54 10.30
CA VAL A 337 5.79 -8.55 9.23
C VAL A 337 5.07 -9.04 7.97
N ASP A 338 4.32 -8.16 7.32
CA ASP A 338 3.70 -8.48 6.02
C ASP A 338 4.79 -8.44 4.93
N THR A 339 5.21 -9.62 4.47
CA THR A 339 6.26 -9.78 3.45
C THR A 339 5.73 -9.76 2.02
N ASP A 340 4.42 -9.80 1.80
CA ASP A 340 3.82 -9.85 0.45
C ASP A 340 4.21 -8.67 -0.44
N PRO A 341 4.27 -7.41 0.06
CA PRO A 341 4.72 -6.28 -0.75
C PRO A 341 6.17 -6.47 -1.25
N LEU A 342 7.08 -6.97 -0.41
CA LEU A 342 8.47 -7.24 -0.80
C LEU A 342 8.54 -8.36 -1.83
N ALA A 343 7.82 -9.47 -1.61
CA ALA A 343 7.76 -10.58 -2.55
C ALA A 343 7.23 -10.13 -3.93
N GLY A 344 6.24 -9.22 -3.94
CA GLY A 344 5.72 -8.62 -5.16
C GLY A 344 6.79 -7.82 -5.93
N VAL A 345 7.57 -6.99 -5.24
CA VAL A 345 8.63 -6.18 -5.88
C VAL A 345 9.81 -7.05 -6.33
N ILE A 346 10.17 -8.11 -5.58
CA ILE A 346 11.17 -9.10 -6.04
C ILE A 346 10.70 -9.74 -7.36
N TRP A 347 9.42 -10.12 -7.44
CA TRP A 347 8.86 -10.66 -8.67
C TRP A 347 8.92 -9.64 -9.82
N ASP A 348 8.62 -8.37 -9.57
CA ASP A 348 8.75 -7.29 -10.57
C ASP A 348 10.19 -7.19 -11.11
N VAL A 349 11.19 -7.26 -10.23
CA VAL A 349 12.61 -7.26 -10.62
C VAL A 349 12.94 -8.45 -11.51
N GLN A 350 12.41 -9.63 -11.22
CA GLN A 350 12.64 -10.84 -12.02
C GLN A 350 12.03 -10.76 -13.44
N GLN A 351 11.07 -9.85 -13.68
CA GLN A 351 10.50 -9.61 -15.01
C GLN A 351 11.30 -8.59 -15.84
N GLN A 352 12.33 -7.93 -15.25
CA GLN A 352 13.15 -6.96 -15.96
C GLN A 352 14.13 -7.63 -16.92
N GLU A 353 14.44 -6.95 -18.02
CA GLU A 353 15.45 -7.40 -18.98
C GLU A 353 16.75 -6.61 -18.80
N GLU A 354 17.88 -7.31 -18.66
CA GLU A 354 19.22 -6.69 -18.52
C GLU A 354 19.49 -5.61 -19.58
N ALA A 355 18.96 -5.81 -20.80
CA ALA A 355 19.16 -4.90 -21.92
C ALA A 355 18.59 -3.49 -21.72
N ASP A 356 17.67 -3.33 -20.75
CA ASP A 356 17.01 -2.05 -20.45
C ASP A 356 17.79 -1.21 -19.44
N TYR A 357 18.90 -1.76 -18.90
CA TYR A 357 19.69 -1.15 -17.84
C TYR A 357 21.16 -0.96 -18.24
N SER A 358 21.86 -0.03 -17.58
CA SER A 358 23.31 -0.03 -17.60
C SER A 358 23.86 -1.25 -16.83
N GLU A 359 25.09 -1.70 -17.15
CA GLU A 359 25.73 -2.83 -16.46
C GLU A 359 25.79 -2.60 -14.94
N SER A 360 26.15 -1.39 -14.51
CA SER A 360 26.21 -1.03 -13.08
C SER A 360 24.84 -1.11 -12.42
N ARG A 361 23.83 -0.49 -13.02
CA ARG A 361 22.46 -0.46 -12.47
C ARG A 361 21.85 -1.85 -12.40
N TRP A 362 22.05 -2.67 -13.45
CA TRP A 362 21.60 -4.06 -13.43
C TRP A 362 22.24 -4.87 -12.32
N THR A 363 23.56 -4.72 -12.14
CA THR A 363 24.30 -5.41 -11.06
C THR A 363 23.76 -5.02 -9.69
N GLN A 364 23.47 -3.74 -9.47
CA GLN A 364 22.91 -3.24 -8.20
C GLN A 364 21.49 -3.74 -7.96
N LEU A 365 20.64 -3.72 -8.99
CA LEU A 365 19.27 -4.24 -8.91
C LEU A 365 19.26 -5.73 -8.56
N GLN A 366 20.11 -6.53 -9.18
CA GLN A 366 20.23 -7.96 -8.88
C GLN A 366 20.76 -8.22 -7.46
N ALA A 367 21.75 -7.43 -7.03
CA ALA A 367 22.30 -7.54 -5.67
C ALA A 367 21.26 -7.16 -4.62
N GLU A 368 20.48 -6.09 -4.83
CA GLU A 368 19.42 -5.71 -3.90
C GLU A 368 18.27 -6.73 -3.88
N SER A 369 17.87 -7.25 -5.05
CA SER A 369 16.86 -8.32 -5.13
C SER A 369 17.31 -9.58 -4.38
N GLN A 370 18.58 -9.96 -4.46
CA GLN A 370 19.10 -11.10 -3.70
C GLN A 370 19.07 -10.86 -2.20
N ARG A 371 19.40 -9.65 -1.73
CA ARG A 371 19.27 -9.28 -0.31
C ARG A 371 17.82 -9.28 0.14
N ALA A 372 16.91 -8.78 -0.71
CA ALA A 372 15.49 -8.77 -0.44
C ALA A 372 14.93 -10.19 -0.20
N GLU A 373 15.44 -11.20 -0.91
CA GLU A 373 15.05 -12.60 -0.67
C GLU A 373 15.41 -13.07 0.76
N GLU A 374 16.52 -12.60 1.32
CA GLU A 374 16.91 -12.92 2.71
C GLU A 374 15.98 -12.24 3.72
N LEU A 375 15.48 -11.04 3.41
CA LEU A 375 14.56 -10.30 4.27
C LEU A 375 13.15 -10.92 4.36
N LEU A 376 12.74 -11.76 3.42
CA LEU A 376 11.46 -12.46 3.49
C LEU A 376 11.37 -13.38 4.72
N ASP A 377 12.51 -13.90 5.19
CA ASP A 377 12.56 -14.83 6.31
C ASP A 377 12.88 -14.13 7.65
N GLU A 378 13.72 -13.08 7.64
CA GLU A 378 14.32 -12.52 8.85
C GLU A 378 14.23 -10.98 8.96
N GLY A 379 13.67 -10.30 7.94
CA GLY A 379 13.62 -8.84 7.88
C GLY A 379 12.56 -8.24 8.82
N ASP A 380 12.85 -7.07 9.36
CA ASP A 380 11.84 -6.24 9.99
C ASP A 380 11.12 -5.34 8.98
N GLU A 381 10.03 -4.69 9.40
CA GLU A 381 9.19 -3.86 8.52
C GLU A 381 9.98 -2.72 7.87
N GLU A 382 10.92 -2.12 8.59
CA GLU A 382 11.72 -1.01 8.12
C GLU A 382 12.70 -1.46 7.01
N GLN A 383 13.37 -2.58 7.22
CA GLN A 383 14.27 -3.18 6.24
C GLN A 383 13.53 -3.59 4.96
N LEU A 384 12.33 -4.14 5.08
CA LEU A 384 11.50 -4.50 3.93
C LEU A 384 11.14 -3.25 3.11
N LYS A 385 10.66 -2.20 3.77
CA LYS A 385 10.28 -0.93 3.12
C LYS A 385 11.48 -0.24 2.46
N GLU A 386 12.65 -0.28 3.09
CA GLU A 386 13.87 0.28 2.49
C GLU A 386 14.28 -0.50 1.24
N SER A 387 14.31 -1.82 1.29
CA SER A 387 14.67 -2.67 0.15
C SER A 387 13.70 -2.48 -1.03
N ILE A 388 12.39 -2.40 -0.75
CA ILE A 388 11.37 -2.06 -1.75
C ILE A 388 11.66 -0.71 -2.40
N TRP A 389 11.91 0.32 -1.59
CA TRP A 389 12.19 1.67 -2.08
C TRP A 389 13.43 1.72 -2.98
N LEU A 390 14.49 1.01 -2.59
CA LEU A 390 15.72 0.93 -3.39
C LEU A 390 15.50 0.18 -4.71
N MET A 391 14.81 -0.95 -4.69
CA MET A 391 14.50 -1.69 -5.91
C MET A 391 13.62 -0.88 -6.85
N ASP A 392 12.60 -0.19 -6.33
CA ASP A 392 11.74 0.68 -7.13
C ASP A 392 12.55 1.82 -7.79
N ALA A 393 13.43 2.48 -7.05
CA ALA A 393 14.29 3.52 -7.60
C ALA A 393 15.25 2.96 -8.68
N LEU A 394 15.83 1.78 -8.46
CA LEU A 394 16.68 1.11 -9.44
C LEU A 394 15.91 0.68 -10.69
N MET A 395 14.64 0.36 -10.60
CA MET A 395 13.80 0.04 -11.76
C MET A 395 13.38 1.29 -12.54
N ASN A 396 12.99 2.36 -11.85
CA ASN A 396 12.31 3.51 -12.45
C ASN A 396 13.23 4.70 -12.72
N ASP A 397 14.29 4.87 -11.96
CA ASP A 397 15.14 6.04 -12.11
C ASP A 397 16.11 5.86 -13.26
N GLY A 398 16.02 6.72 -14.28
CA GLY A 398 17.00 6.85 -15.35
C GLY A 398 18.35 7.36 -14.87
N ALA A 399 18.72 7.11 -13.60
CA ALA A 399 19.97 7.50 -13.01
C ALA A 399 21.15 7.00 -13.86
N ALA A 400 22.04 7.91 -14.21
CA ALA A 400 23.28 7.61 -14.90
C ALA A 400 24.08 6.55 -14.13
N GLU A 401 24.98 5.88 -14.82
CA GLU A 401 25.94 4.95 -14.20
C GLU A 401 26.60 5.62 -13.00
N GLN A 402 26.23 5.17 -11.81
CA GLN A 402 26.78 5.66 -10.56
C GLN A 402 27.58 4.55 -9.90
N THR A 403 28.77 4.87 -9.44
CA THR A 403 29.66 3.92 -8.79
C THR A 403 30.36 4.56 -7.60
N GLY A 404 30.81 3.74 -6.66
CA GLY A 404 31.58 4.20 -5.51
C GLY A 404 30.82 5.17 -4.62
N VAL A 405 31.44 6.27 -4.22
CA VAL A 405 30.90 7.27 -3.29
C VAL A 405 29.59 7.91 -3.79
N GLU A 406 29.44 8.10 -5.09
CA GLU A 406 28.22 8.68 -5.68
C GLU A 406 27.02 7.75 -5.46
N TRP A 407 27.22 6.45 -5.66
CA TRP A 407 26.18 5.45 -5.38
C TRP A 407 25.82 5.39 -3.89
N THR A 408 26.82 5.34 -3.01
CA THR A 408 26.62 5.33 -1.55
C THR A 408 25.83 6.56 -1.09
N LEU A 409 26.18 7.75 -1.62
CA LEU A 409 25.46 8.98 -1.30
C LEU A 409 24.01 8.95 -1.79
N ASN A 410 23.78 8.50 -3.02
CA ASN A 410 22.44 8.46 -3.58
C ASN A 410 21.52 7.47 -2.83
N ARG A 411 22.04 6.32 -2.43
CA ARG A 411 21.28 5.37 -1.62
C ARG A 411 20.89 5.98 -0.28
N ALA A 412 21.80 6.66 0.39
CA ALA A 412 21.49 7.37 1.62
C ALA A 412 20.47 8.52 1.39
N MET A 413 20.54 9.21 0.23
CA MET A 413 19.52 10.21 -0.14
C MET A 413 18.15 9.61 -0.33
N LEU A 414 18.05 8.44 -0.96
CA LEU A 414 16.77 7.72 -1.13
C LEU A 414 16.18 7.33 0.22
N ARG A 415 17.00 6.80 1.15
CA ARG A 415 16.57 6.48 2.51
C ARG A 415 16.12 7.72 3.27
N ALA A 416 16.90 8.80 3.23
CA ALA A 416 16.54 10.07 3.85
C ALA A 416 15.24 10.65 3.27
N GLN A 417 15.01 10.51 1.97
CA GLN A 417 13.77 10.93 1.32
C GLN A 417 12.58 10.11 1.83
N ARG A 418 12.71 8.79 1.93
CA ARG A 418 11.67 7.94 2.50
C ARG A 418 11.32 8.36 3.94
N MET A 419 12.33 8.60 4.79
CA MET A 419 12.12 9.09 6.15
C MET A 419 11.35 10.43 6.17
N LEU A 420 11.73 11.39 5.32
CA LEU A 420 11.05 12.69 5.22
C LEU A 420 9.61 12.58 4.71
N GLU A 421 9.32 11.64 3.83
CA GLU A 421 8.00 11.44 3.24
C GLU A 421 7.07 10.60 4.13
N CYS A 422 7.60 9.53 4.73
CA CYS A 422 6.79 8.48 5.35
C CYS A 422 6.81 8.53 6.89
N GLU A 423 7.89 9.00 7.51
CA GLU A 423 8.07 8.85 8.95
C GLU A 423 7.63 10.07 9.76
N SER A 424 7.20 9.79 10.98
CA SER A 424 6.85 10.82 11.95
C SER A 424 8.08 11.22 12.77
N MET A 425 8.59 12.41 12.55
CA MET A 425 9.73 12.94 13.29
C MET A 425 9.47 14.35 13.84
N SER A 426 10.34 14.81 14.73
CA SER A 426 10.26 16.17 15.27
C SER A 426 10.55 17.22 14.20
N ASP A 427 10.00 18.43 14.35
CA ASP A 427 10.27 19.53 13.39
C ASP A 427 11.76 19.87 13.28
N THR A 428 12.53 19.65 14.36
CA THR A 428 13.99 19.89 14.38
C THR A 428 14.72 18.82 13.57
N ALA A 429 14.37 17.53 13.75
CA ALA A 429 14.97 16.43 13.01
C ALA A 429 14.63 16.53 11.54
N TYR A 430 13.35 16.80 11.20
CA TYR A 430 12.92 17.03 9.82
C TYR A 430 13.75 18.13 9.13
N ALA A 431 13.89 19.29 9.78
CA ALA A 431 14.64 20.41 9.19
C ALA A 431 16.14 20.09 9.03
N ALA A 432 16.73 19.34 9.96
CA ALA A 432 18.13 18.94 9.87
C ALA A 432 18.38 17.95 8.72
N LEU A 433 17.49 16.99 8.56
CA LEU A 433 17.57 15.98 7.49
C LEU A 433 17.34 16.63 6.11
N ASP A 434 16.33 17.50 5.98
CA ASP A 434 16.03 18.24 4.75
C ASP A 434 17.22 19.16 4.34
N GLU A 435 17.89 19.81 5.32
CA GLU A 435 19.11 20.57 5.07
C GLU A 435 20.27 19.68 4.61
N ALA A 436 20.45 18.50 5.21
CA ALA A 436 21.48 17.54 4.84
C ALA A 436 21.27 17.03 3.41
N MET A 437 20.04 16.66 3.04
CA MET A 437 19.66 16.28 1.69
C MET A 437 19.92 17.40 0.67
N SER A 438 19.54 18.63 1.00
CA SER A 438 19.81 19.79 0.11
C SER A 438 21.29 20.02 -0.15
N LYS A 439 22.16 19.73 0.81
CA LYS A 439 23.62 19.79 0.64
C LYS A 439 24.13 18.61 -0.19
N ALA A 440 23.62 17.41 0.07
CA ALA A 440 23.98 16.20 -0.67
C ALA A 440 23.69 16.35 -2.17
N ALA A 441 22.52 16.87 -2.53
CA ALA A 441 22.13 17.11 -3.93
C ALA A 441 23.04 18.13 -4.68
N GLN A 442 23.87 18.90 -3.96
CA GLN A 442 24.79 19.89 -4.54
C GLN A 442 26.25 19.38 -4.56
N ALA A 443 26.54 18.24 -3.96
CA ALA A 443 27.89 17.68 -3.90
C ALA A 443 28.26 17.05 -5.25
N THR A 444 29.31 17.54 -5.89
CA THR A 444 29.79 17.07 -7.21
C THR A 444 31.21 16.53 -7.18
N GLU A 445 31.95 16.85 -6.14
CA GLU A 445 33.33 16.38 -5.94
C GLU A 445 33.34 15.25 -4.91
N GLU A 446 34.13 14.19 -5.12
CA GLU A 446 34.18 13.00 -4.26
C GLU A 446 34.32 13.35 -2.77
N LYS A 447 35.21 14.26 -2.42
CA LYS A 447 35.40 14.73 -1.05
C LYS A 447 34.15 15.41 -0.48
N ALA A 448 33.43 16.18 -1.30
CA ALA A 448 32.15 16.83 -0.90
C ALA A 448 31.02 15.79 -0.75
N MET A 449 31.00 14.77 -1.61
CA MET A 449 30.05 13.65 -1.52
C MET A 449 30.25 12.85 -0.24
N ILE A 450 31.50 12.53 0.13
CA ILE A 450 31.81 11.86 1.39
C ILE A 450 31.35 12.70 2.60
N GLN A 451 31.62 14.00 2.59
CA GLN A 451 31.17 14.89 3.67
C GLN A 451 29.66 14.97 3.77
N ALA A 452 28.99 15.06 2.62
CA ALA A 452 27.54 15.08 2.56
C ALA A 452 26.93 13.78 3.07
N TYR A 453 27.48 12.64 2.66
CA TYR A 453 27.07 11.33 3.14
C TYR A 453 27.17 11.23 4.67
N VAL A 454 28.33 11.53 5.25
CA VAL A 454 28.53 11.46 6.71
C VAL A 454 27.57 12.40 7.45
N GLN A 455 27.32 13.60 6.91
CA GLN A 455 26.36 14.56 7.53
C GLN A 455 24.92 14.03 7.48
N MET A 456 24.55 13.40 6.37
CA MET A 456 23.21 12.84 6.18
C MET A 456 22.98 11.62 7.07
N GLU A 457 23.93 10.70 7.17
CA GLU A 457 23.88 9.56 8.08
C GLU A 457 23.70 10.00 9.55
N LYS A 458 24.46 11.03 9.97
CA LYS A 458 24.30 11.61 11.32
C LYS A 458 22.93 12.25 11.51
N ALA A 459 22.38 12.92 10.50
CA ALA A 459 21.06 13.53 10.58
C ALA A 459 19.94 12.47 10.64
N MET A 460 20.07 11.34 9.92
CA MET A 460 19.13 10.21 10.00
C MET A 460 19.18 9.56 11.40
N GLN A 461 20.37 9.31 11.96
CA GLN A 461 20.50 8.81 13.33
C GLN A 461 19.88 9.75 14.37
N ASP A 462 20.10 11.06 14.25
CA ASP A 462 19.48 12.05 15.13
C ASP A 462 17.94 12.11 14.97
N ALA A 463 17.43 11.68 13.82
CA ALA A 463 16.00 11.55 13.55
C ALA A 463 15.39 10.25 14.10
N GLY A 464 16.20 9.31 14.56
CA GLY A 464 15.75 8.06 15.18
C GLY A 464 16.00 6.81 14.33
N ASP A 465 16.64 6.97 13.17
CA ASP A 465 17.02 5.85 12.32
C ASP A 465 18.09 4.98 13.06
N THR A 466 17.88 3.67 13.03
CA THR A 466 18.74 2.69 13.71
C THR A 466 19.71 2.04 12.72
N ARG A 467 20.80 1.49 13.25
CA ARG A 467 21.81 0.76 12.47
C ARG A 467 21.80 -0.68 12.90
N ASP A 468 21.44 -1.53 11.98
CA ASP A 468 21.43 -2.97 12.15
C ASP A 468 22.58 -3.67 11.42
N HIS A 469 22.54 -4.99 11.43
CA HIS A 469 23.54 -5.83 10.76
C HIS A 469 23.57 -5.59 9.25
N LEU A 470 22.39 -5.43 8.61
CA LEU A 470 22.27 -5.23 7.18
C LEU A 470 22.84 -3.88 6.74
N GLU A 471 22.56 -2.81 7.50
CA GLU A 471 23.10 -1.48 7.24
C GLU A 471 24.64 -1.45 7.35
N LEU A 472 25.20 -2.12 8.35
CA LEU A 472 26.64 -2.24 8.50
C LEU A 472 27.26 -3.04 7.33
N GLN A 473 26.59 -4.10 6.88
CA GLN A 473 27.01 -4.90 5.74
C GLN A 473 27.03 -4.06 4.47
N ARG A 474 25.93 -3.36 4.14
CA ARG A 474 25.79 -2.49 2.97
C ARG A 474 26.88 -1.42 2.95
N LEU A 475 27.06 -0.72 4.07
CA LEU A 475 28.11 0.29 4.20
C LEU A 475 29.51 -0.29 3.94
N SER A 476 29.79 -1.46 4.51
CA SER A 476 31.10 -2.11 4.36
C SER A 476 31.37 -2.55 2.92
N GLU A 477 30.36 -3.08 2.23
CA GLU A 477 30.47 -3.50 0.82
C GLU A 477 30.70 -2.30 -0.09
N ASP A 478 29.92 -1.23 0.04
CA ASP A 478 30.04 -0.02 -0.78
C ASP A 478 31.44 0.63 -0.62
N LEU A 479 31.88 0.80 0.61
CA LEU A 479 33.16 1.46 0.88
C LEU A 479 34.37 0.57 0.59
N SER A 480 34.20 -0.75 0.52
CA SER A 480 35.30 -1.67 0.12
C SER A 480 35.78 -1.43 -1.31
N GLN A 481 34.96 -0.82 -2.15
CA GLN A 481 35.27 -0.49 -3.55
C GLN A 481 35.87 0.90 -3.73
N LEU A 482 36.01 1.70 -2.66
CA LEU A 482 36.52 3.06 -2.74
C LEU A 482 38.04 3.08 -3.11
N ASP A 483 38.40 3.86 -4.12
CA ASP A 483 39.83 4.06 -4.48
C ASP A 483 40.48 5.01 -3.48
N LEU A 484 41.29 4.45 -2.58
CA LEU A 484 41.98 5.19 -1.54
C LEU A 484 43.32 5.78 -1.98
N SER A 485 43.72 5.60 -3.23
CA SER A 485 45.06 6.03 -3.74
C SER A 485 45.25 7.55 -3.72
N GLY A 486 44.16 8.32 -3.72
CA GLY A 486 44.16 9.79 -3.67
C GLY A 486 44.21 10.41 -2.28
N TYR A 487 44.13 9.60 -1.21
CA TYR A 487 44.02 10.06 0.17
C TYR A 487 45.33 9.91 0.96
N ALA A 488 45.43 10.60 2.09
CA ALA A 488 46.55 10.45 3.00
C ALA A 488 46.65 9.01 3.53
N ASN A 489 47.86 8.44 3.54
CA ASN A 489 48.07 7.03 3.90
C ASN A 489 47.52 6.65 5.29
N ASP A 490 47.64 7.57 6.27
CA ASP A 490 47.13 7.30 7.62
C ASP A 490 45.60 7.27 7.63
N ALA A 491 44.91 8.20 6.98
CA ALA A 491 43.46 8.24 6.89
C ALA A 491 42.90 7.06 6.07
N ALA A 492 43.54 6.71 4.96
CA ALA A 492 43.19 5.54 4.18
C ALA A 492 43.33 4.24 4.97
N LYS A 493 44.38 4.15 5.81
CA LYS A 493 44.59 3.01 6.70
C LYS A 493 43.52 2.96 7.80
N ASP A 494 43.17 4.10 8.40
CA ASP A 494 42.15 4.17 9.45
C ASP A 494 40.81 3.66 8.92
N LEU A 495 40.41 4.01 7.69
CA LEU A 495 39.20 3.46 7.06
C LEU A 495 39.29 1.96 6.82
N GLN A 496 40.43 1.47 6.29
CA GLN A 496 40.63 0.02 6.10
C GLN A 496 40.57 -0.78 7.40
N ASP A 497 41.17 -0.22 8.48
CA ASP A 497 41.09 -0.83 9.81
C ASP A 497 39.65 -0.84 10.36
N ALA A 498 38.89 0.22 10.16
CA ALA A 498 37.48 0.30 10.55
C ALA A 498 36.61 -0.68 9.77
N LEU A 499 36.77 -0.78 8.46
CA LEU A 499 36.07 -1.77 7.62
C LEU A 499 36.39 -3.21 8.01
N THR A 500 37.66 -3.48 8.39
CA THR A 500 38.07 -4.80 8.87
C THR A 500 37.35 -5.12 10.19
N GLN A 501 37.25 -4.16 11.11
CA GLN A 501 36.52 -4.35 12.38
C GLN A 501 35.00 -4.54 12.14
N ALA A 502 34.43 -3.82 11.18
CA ALA A 502 33.03 -4.00 10.79
C ALA A 502 32.79 -5.42 10.25
N GLN A 503 33.67 -5.94 9.41
CA GLN A 503 33.61 -7.32 8.92
C GLN A 503 33.73 -8.36 10.04
N ASP A 504 34.57 -8.12 11.06
CA ASP A 504 34.66 -9.00 12.22
C ASP A 504 33.34 -9.04 13.02
N VAL A 505 32.64 -7.88 13.16
CA VAL A 505 31.33 -7.79 13.79
C VAL A 505 30.26 -8.50 12.96
N LEU A 506 30.28 -8.35 11.64
CA LEU A 506 29.34 -9.02 10.71
C LEU A 506 29.50 -10.55 10.69
N GLN A 507 30.68 -11.09 11.02
CA GLN A 507 30.91 -12.53 11.11
C GLN A 507 30.43 -13.14 12.44
N ASP A 508 30.11 -12.32 13.43
CA ASP A 508 29.56 -12.75 14.71
C ASP A 508 28.03 -12.75 14.67
N GLU A 509 27.41 -13.90 14.38
CA GLU A 509 25.95 -14.07 14.36
C GLU A 509 25.25 -13.65 15.69
N GLN A 510 26.01 -13.44 16.76
CA GLN A 510 25.51 -12.99 18.05
C GLN A 510 25.96 -11.58 18.41
N ALA A 511 26.41 -10.81 17.44
CA ALA A 511 26.80 -9.42 17.66
C ALA A 511 25.62 -8.63 18.27
N SER A 512 25.92 -7.89 19.34
CA SER A 512 24.89 -7.04 19.97
C SER A 512 24.64 -5.79 19.10
N SER A 513 23.41 -5.25 19.16
CA SER A 513 23.07 -3.96 18.50
C SER A 513 24.09 -2.87 18.82
N SER A 514 24.58 -2.80 20.07
CA SER A 514 25.61 -1.82 20.46
C SER A 514 26.98 -2.09 19.80
N ALA A 515 27.31 -3.34 19.47
CA ALA A 515 28.54 -3.65 18.72
C ALA A 515 28.41 -3.21 17.26
N ILE A 516 27.26 -3.43 16.65
CA ILE A 516 26.93 -3.02 15.30
C ILE A 516 26.96 -1.48 15.19
N GLU A 517 26.23 -0.76 16.06
CA GLU A 517 26.24 0.70 16.12
C GLU A 517 27.64 1.28 16.30
N SER A 518 28.45 0.65 17.16
CA SER A 518 29.83 1.10 17.37
C SER A 518 30.71 0.88 16.15
N ALA A 519 30.56 -0.24 15.46
CA ALA A 519 31.30 -0.53 14.23
C ALA A 519 30.89 0.44 13.13
N TYR A 520 29.59 0.72 12.98
CA TYR A 520 29.07 1.68 12.04
C TYR A 520 29.64 3.10 12.30
N ALA A 521 29.58 3.57 13.53
CA ALA A 521 30.12 4.87 13.92
C ALA A 521 31.63 4.98 13.64
N ASN A 522 32.41 3.91 13.90
CA ASN A 522 33.84 3.89 13.60
C ASN A 522 34.11 4.02 12.11
N VAL A 523 33.32 3.38 11.26
CA VAL A 523 33.43 3.51 9.79
C VAL A 523 33.11 4.94 9.35
N LEU A 524 32.05 5.56 9.87
CA LEU A 524 31.69 6.95 9.55
C LEU A 524 32.78 7.95 10.00
N ASP A 525 33.36 7.77 11.19
CA ASP A 525 34.40 8.66 11.71
C ASP A 525 35.71 8.51 10.87
N ALA A 526 36.06 7.30 10.50
CA ALA A 526 37.20 7.06 9.61
C ALA A 526 36.98 7.65 8.20
N LEU A 527 35.76 7.52 7.67
CA LEU A 527 35.35 8.12 6.40
C LEU A 527 35.42 9.66 6.44
N GLN A 528 34.95 10.26 7.54
CA GLN A 528 35.10 11.69 7.78
C GLN A 528 36.59 12.11 7.77
N GLY A 529 37.45 11.30 8.40
CA GLY A 529 38.89 11.53 8.45
C GLY A 529 39.57 11.65 7.07
N LEU A 530 39.05 10.93 6.06
CA LEU A 530 39.52 11.06 4.67
C LEU A 530 39.36 12.49 4.14
N THR A 531 38.34 13.21 4.60
CA THR A 531 38.02 14.54 4.08
C THR A 531 38.75 15.68 4.79
N GLU A 532 39.26 15.43 6.01
CA GLU A 532 39.93 16.43 6.85
C GLU A 532 41.43 16.54 6.58
N THR A 533 42.03 15.47 6.07
CA THR A 533 43.45 15.43 5.71
C THR A 533 43.66 15.89 4.25
N SER A 534 44.19 17.08 4.08
CA SER A 534 44.57 17.67 2.77
C SER A 534 46.02 17.39 2.43
#